data_189f7dec34f28a4e50d76045ef0c4740
#
_entry.id   189f7dec34f28a4e50d76045ef0c4740
#
_cell.length_a   1.000
_cell.length_b   1.000
_cell.length_c   1.000
_cell.angle_alpha   90.00
_cell.angle_beta   90.00
_cell.angle_gamma   90.00
#
_symmetry.space_group_name_H-M   'P 1'
#
loop_
_entity.id
_entity.type
_entity.pdbx_description
1 polymer ?
#
loop_
_entity_poly.entity_id
_entity_poly.type
_entity_poly.pdbx_seq_one_letter_code
_entity_poly.pdbx_strand_id
1 'polypeptide(L)'
;MGQVPKGLIVTLHGWGADAEDLASLSPFFNLPDYQFIFPNAPFPFPNSSVGRAWYDLRMENMYQGLAESRQILIDWLESLDSSTGVPLSRTILSGFSQGGAMTLDVGLTLPLAGLICMSGYLHPGAATSVPSSFPPVLITHGKQDTVVPLQAAIKARETLESLGVAVEYHEFDMGHEIRPEMLEILRNFVENL
;
A
#
# COMPACT_ATOMS: atom_id res chain seq x y z
N MET A 1 4.27 30.92 3.68
CA MET A 1 3.53 29.69 4.07
C MET A 1 3.39 28.86 2.82
N GLY A 2 3.89 27.62 2.79
CA GLY A 2 3.72 26.72 1.66
C GLY A 2 2.23 26.40 1.47
N GLN A 3 1.82 26.17 0.23
CA GLN A 3 0.45 25.80 -0.09
C GLN A 3 0.20 24.40 0.48
N VAL A 4 -0.93 24.19 1.18
CA VAL A 4 -1.33 22.86 1.67
C VAL A 4 -1.56 21.95 0.46
N PRO A 5 -0.97 20.76 0.38
CA PRO A 5 -1.14 19.89 -0.77
C PRO A 5 -2.60 19.43 -0.94
N LYS A 6 -2.98 19.06 -2.17
CA LYS A 6 -4.31 18.50 -2.49
C LYS A 6 -4.58 17.25 -1.65
N GLY A 7 -3.55 16.40 -1.49
CA GLY A 7 -3.62 15.17 -0.70
C GLY A 7 -2.23 14.64 -0.36
N LEU A 8 -2.22 13.57 0.43
CA LEU A 8 -1.03 12.76 0.71
C LEU A 8 -1.08 11.45 -0.05
N ILE A 9 0.09 10.97 -0.48
CA ILE A 9 0.30 9.61 -0.97
C ILE A 9 1.37 8.98 -0.08
N VAL A 10 0.94 8.07 0.78
CA VAL A 10 1.82 7.29 1.66
C VAL A 10 2.13 5.98 0.97
N THR A 11 3.41 5.66 0.73
CA THR A 11 3.80 4.46 -0.02
C THR A 11 4.70 3.55 0.81
N LEU A 12 4.23 2.32 1.05
CA LEU A 12 4.85 1.31 1.89
C LEU A 12 5.74 0.38 1.05
N HIS A 13 7.02 0.24 1.45
CA HIS A 13 8.00 -0.60 0.76
C HIS A 13 7.77 -2.11 0.98
N GLY A 14 8.42 -2.93 0.15
CA GLY A 14 8.40 -4.39 0.24
C GLY A 14 9.30 -4.96 1.35
N TRP A 15 9.25 -6.27 1.55
CA TRP A 15 10.05 -7.00 2.53
C TRP A 15 11.55 -6.93 2.18
N GLY A 16 12.36 -6.44 3.11
CA GLY A 16 13.81 -6.29 2.93
C GLY A 16 14.26 -5.02 2.20
N ALA A 17 13.31 -4.24 1.68
CA ALA A 17 13.52 -2.90 1.14
C ALA A 17 13.49 -1.82 2.25
N ASP A 18 13.56 -0.57 1.87
CA ASP A 18 13.40 0.59 2.76
C ASP A 18 12.63 1.73 2.09
N ALA A 19 12.51 2.86 2.78
CA ALA A 19 11.80 4.04 2.29
C ALA A 19 12.41 4.62 1.01
N GLU A 20 13.75 4.56 0.84
CA GLU A 20 14.46 5.17 -0.28
C GLU A 20 14.22 4.43 -1.59
N ASP A 21 13.99 3.10 -1.52
CA ASP A 21 13.69 2.27 -2.70
C ASP A 21 12.48 2.81 -3.47
N LEU A 22 11.41 3.18 -2.78
CA LEU A 22 10.20 3.71 -3.42
C LEU A 22 10.22 5.23 -3.58
N ALA A 23 10.93 5.96 -2.73
CA ALA A 23 11.05 7.41 -2.85
C ALA A 23 11.68 7.83 -4.17
N SER A 24 12.59 7.01 -4.71
CA SER A 24 13.20 7.19 -6.03
C SER A 24 12.21 7.21 -7.19
N LEU A 25 11.02 6.63 -7.01
CA LEU A 25 9.95 6.59 -8.01
C LEU A 25 9.04 7.82 -7.99
N SER A 26 9.09 8.63 -6.92
CA SER A 26 8.16 9.76 -6.75
C SER A 26 8.16 10.76 -7.92
N PRO A 27 9.28 11.10 -8.60
CA PRO A 27 9.26 12.00 -9.74
C PRO A 27 8.46 11.46 -10.95
N PHE A 28 8.33 10.14 -11.06
CA PHE A 28 7.66 9.49 -12.20
C PHE A 28 6.13 9.44 -12.06
N PHE A 29 5.58 9.67 -10.85
CA PHE A 29 4.14 9.73 -10.65
C PHE A 29 3.51 10.98 -11.27
N ASN A 30 4.28 12.08 -11.40
CA ASN A 30 3.84 13.34 -11.98
C ASN A 30 2.52 13.87 -11.38
N LEU A 31 2.47 13.92 -10.04
CA LEU A 31 1.35 14.42 -9.22
C LEU A 31 1.82 15.61 -8.36
N PRO A 32 2.07 16.77 -8.97
CA PRO A 32 2.74 17.90 -8.29
C PRO A 32 1.92 18.51 -7.14
N ASP A 33 0.61 18.31 -7.11
CA ASP A 33 -0.28 18.82 -6.08
C ASP A 33 -0.37 17.89 -4.85
N TYR A 34 0.28 16.72 -4.89
CA TYR A 34 0.31 15.75 -3.81
C TYR A 34 1.68 15.74 -3.11
N GLN A 35 1.64 15.54 -1.80
CA GLN A 35 2.85 15.26 -1.03
C GLN A 35 3.03 13.75 -0.88
N PHE A 36 4.23 13.26 -1.21
CA PHE A 36 4.60 11.85 -1.03
C PHE A 36 5.30 11.64 0.30
N ILE A 37 4.96 10.56 0.99
CA ILE A 37 5.58 10.15 2.24
C ILE A 37 5.93 8.67 2.14
N PHE A 38 7.17 8.32 2.49
CA PHE A 38 7.70 6.97 2.42
C PHE A 38 8.20 6.55 3.81
N PRO A 39 7.38 5.90 4.64
CA PRO A 39 7.82 5.45 5.96
C PRO A 39 8.66 4.17 5.87
N ASN A 40 9.62 4.03 6.79
CA ASN A 40 10.27 2.76 7.03
C ASN A 40 9.39 1.85 7.88
N ALA A 41 9.34 0.57 7.55
CA ALA A 41 8.73 -0.45 8.38
C ALA A 41 9.42 -0.55 9.75
N PRO A 42 8.71 -0.94 10.83
CA PRO A 42 9.23 -0.89 12.20
C PRO A 42 10.35 -1.88 12.47
N PHE A 43 10.36 -3.06 11.82
CA PHE A 43 11.33 -4.10 12.13
C PHE A 43 12.53 -4.08 11.21
N PRO A 44 13.75 -4.38 11.71
CA PRO A 44 14.90 -4.61 10.86
C PRO A 44 14.72 -5.89 10.03
N PHE A 45 15.18 -5.88 8.79
CA PHE A 45 15.27 -7.09 7.99
C PHE A 45 16.47 -7.94 8.45
N PRO A 46 16.32 -9.25 8.63
CA PRO A 46 17.40 -10.11 9.11
C PRO A 46 18.67 -10.01 8.23
N ASN A 47 19.81 -9.84 8.88
CA ASN A 47 21.12 -9.74 8.23
C ASN A 47 21.30 -8.55 7.26
N SER A 48 20.47 -7.51 7.36
CA SER A 48 20.64 -6.26 6.64
C SER A 48 20.84 -5.08 7.60
N SER A 49 21.69 -4.15 7.21
CA SER A 49 21.91 -2.91 7.99
C SER A 49 20.90 -1.82 7.64
N VAL A 50 20.25 -1.92 6.47
CA VAL A 50 19.31 -0.91 5.93
C VAL A 50 17.92 -1.47 5.69
N GLY A 51 17.79 -2.71 5.26
CA GLY A 51 16.51 -3.34 4.93
C GLY A 51 15.56 -3.43 6.13
N ARG A 52 14.28 -3.25 5.86
CA ARG A 52 13.21 -3.23 6.85
C ARG A 52 12.12 -4.24 6.50
N ALA A 53 11.26 -4.53 7.47
CA ALA A 53 10.13 -5.45 7.31
C ALA A 53 8.92 -4.99 8.14
N TRP A 54 7.73 -5.13 7.58
CA TRP A 54 6.48 -4.89 8.30
C TRP A 54 6.17 -6.03 9.25
N TYR A 55 6.52 -7.26 8.88
CA TYR A 55 6.39 -8.47 9.68
C TYR A 55 7.29 -9.55 9.08
N ASP A 56 7.49 -10.64 9.81
CA ASP A 56 8.33 -11.75 9.36
C ASP A 56 7.58 -12.62 8.34
N LEU A 57 8.25 -12.97 7.23
CA LEU A 57 7.76 -13.89 6.20
C LEU A 57 8.49 -15.24 6.20
N ARG A 58 9.43 -15.44 7.11
CA ARG A 58 10.09 -16.76 7.25
C ARG A 58 9.09 -17.77 7.82
N MET A 59 9.15 -19.00 7.30
CA MET A 59 8.16 -20.03 7.63
C MET A 59 8.00 -20.30 9.13
N GLU A 60 9.10 -20.24 9.88
CA GLU A 60 9.13 -20.45 11.32
C GLU A 60 8.46 -19.32 12.14
N ASN A 61 8.36 -18.13 11.56
CA ASN A 61 7.85 -16.93 12.23
C ASN A 61 6.78 -16.20 11.38
N MET A 62 6.13 -16.90 10.49
CA MET A 62 5.17 -16.33 9.55
C MET A 62 4.16 -15.39 10.23
N TYR A 63 4.12 -14.13 9.77
CA TYR A 63 3.30 -13.04 10.32
C TYR A 63 3.66 -12.56 11.73
N GLN A 64 4.80 -12.97 12.31
CA GLN A 64 5.26 -12.38 13.57
C GLN A 64 5.49 -10.87 13.39
N GLY A 65 4.93 -10.05 14.28
CA GLY A 65 5.00 -8.59 14.22
C GLY A 65 3.86 -7.93 13.40
N LEU A 66 3.02 -8.68 12.70
CA LEU A 66 1.94 -8.10 11.88
C LEU A 66 0.98 -7.24 12.72
N ALA A 67 0.52 -7.72 13.86
CA ALA A 67 -0.41 -6.98 14.71
C ALA A 67 0.21 -5.69 15.27
N GLU A 68 1.48 -5.72 15.62
CA GLU A 68 2.24 -4.56 16.09
C GLU A 68 2.43 -3.54 14.96
N SER A 69 2.88 -3.97 13.77
CA SER A 69 2.99 -3.10 12.60
C SER A 69 1.68 -2.46 12.20
N ARG A 70 0.58 -3.22 12.26
CA ARG A 70 -0.76 -2.71 11.99
C ARG A 70 -1.09 -1.55 12.92
N GLN A 71 -0.91 -1.71 14.22
CA GLN A 71 -1.22 -0.67 15.19
C GLN A 71 -0.32 0.56 15.02
N ILE A 72 0.99 0.35 14.88
CA ILE A 72 1.95 1.44 14.63
C ILE A 72 1.57 2.24 13.37
N LEU A 73 1.21 1.55 12.28
CA LEU A 73 0.85 2.21 11.03
C LEU A 73 -0.47 2.98 11.14
N ILE A 74 -1.48 2.43 11.83
CA ILE A 74 -2.75 3.12 12.09
C ILE A 74 -2.51 4.39 12.90
N ASP A 75 -1.85 4.29 14.06
CA ASP A 75 -1.59 5.43 14.96
C ASP A 75 -0.80 6.53 14.24
N TRP A 76 0.19 6.13 13.42
CA TRP A 76 0.98 7.06 12.65
C TRP A 76 0.15 7.75 11.54
N LEU A 77 -0.65 7.00 10.77
CA LEU A 77 -1.53 7.56 9.73
C LEU A 77 -2.52 8.57 10.33
N GLU A 78 -3.14 8.25 11.46
CA GLU A 78 -4.05 9.14 12.18
C GLU A 78 -3.36 10.43 12.68
N SER A 79 -2.06 10.38 12.96
CA SER A 79 -1.28 11.53 13.37
C SER A 79 -0.93 12.50 12.23
N LEU A 80 -1.04 12.08 10.96
CA LEU A 80 -0.60 12.87 9.80
C LEU A 80 -1.39 14.17 9.62
N ASP A 81 -2.68 14.20 9.95
CA ASP A 81 -3.49 15.41 9.86
C ASP A 81 -2.89 16.53 10.74
N SER A 82 -2.49 16.23 11.96
CA SER A 82 -1.90 17.21 12.87
C SER A 82 -0.55 17.75 12.40
N SER A 83 0.23 16.97 11.65
CA SER A 83 1.57 17.32 11.18
C SER A 83 1.59 17.95 9.78
N THR A 84 0.65 17.57 8.91
CA THR A 84 0.61 17.99 7.50
C THR A 84 -0.54 18.91 7.15
N GLY A 85 -1.60 18.97 7.98
CA GLY A 85 -2.86 19.64 7.68
C GLY A 85 -3.71 18.93 6.62
N VAL A 86 -3.41 17.65 6.32
CA VAL A 86 -4.16 16.84 5.35
C VAL A 86 -4.83 15.68 6.08
N PRO A 87 -6.18 15.61 6.12
CA PRO A 87 -6.90 14.56 6.82
C PRO A 87 -6.83 13.22 6.08
N LEU A 88 -7.15 12.12 6.77
CA LEU A 88 -7.20 10.77 6.20
C LEU A 88 -8.09 10.70 4.94
N SER A 89 -9.20 11.44 4.91
CA SER A 89 -10.09 11.49 3.74
C SER A 89 -9.49 12.12 2.47
N ARG A 90 -8.29 12.69 2.58
CA ARG A 90 -7.45 13.17 1.46
C ARG A 90 -6.09 12.45 1.41
N THR A 91 -5.96 11.34 2.11
CA THR A 91 -4.75 10.53 2.15
C THR A 91 -4.99 9.22 1.40
N ILE A 92 -4.08 8.89 0.48
CA ILE A 92 -4.05 7.63 -0.27
C ILE A 92 -2.96 6.77 0.36
N LEU A 93 -3.30 5.53 0.70
CA LEU A 93 -2.31 4.54 1.14
C LEU A 93 -1.97 3.62 -0.02
N SER A 94 -0.71 3.49 -0.30
CA SER A 94 -0.17 2.72 -1.41
C SER A 94 0.94 1.80 -0.89
N GLY A 95 1.23 0.72 -1.59
CA GLY A 95 2.34 -0.14 -1.21
C GLY A 95 2.68 -1.21 -2.23
N PHE A 96 3.94 -1.65 -2.19
CA PHE A 96 4.47 -2.69 -3.05
C PHE A 96 4.73 -3.97 -2.25
N SER A 97 4.35 -5.13 -2.80
CA SER A 97 4.63 -6.45 -2.22
C SER A 97 4.08 -6.56 -0.79
N GLN A 98 4.93 -6.75 0.22
CA GLN A 98 4.54 -6.75 1.64
C GLN A 98 3.86 -5.44 2.04
N GLY A 99 4.35 -4.29 1.53
CA GLY A 99 3.70 -3.00 1.72
C GLY A 99 2.31 -2.93 1.08
N GLY A 100 2.10 -3.60 -0.07
CA GLY A 100 0.79 -3.74 -0.70
C GLY A 100 -0.19 -4.55 0.16
N ALA A 101 0.30 -5.62 0.81
CA ALA A 101 -0.50 -6.39 1.77
C ALA A 101 -0.88 -5.56 3.00
N MET A 102 0.05 -4.77 3.55
CA MET A 102 -0.23 -3.83 4.65
C MET A 102 -1.21 -2.73 4.25
N THR A 103 -1.13 -2.26 2.99
CA THR A 103 -2.07 -1.27 2.44
C THR A 103 -3.50 -1.77 2.49
N LEU A 104 -3.76 -3.00 2.07
CA LEU A 104 -5.09 -3.59 2.15
C LEU A 104 -5.50 -3.86 3.61
N ASP A 105 -4.59 -4.39 4.42
CA ASP A 105 -4.87 -4.79 5.80
C ASP A 105 -5.26 -3.61 6.70
N VAL A 106 -4.52 -2.50 6.62
CA VAL A 106 -4.76 -1.29 7.41
C VAL A 106 -5.75 -0.36 6.72
N GLY A 107 -5.58 -0.15 5.42
CA GLY A 107 -6.34 0.86 4.68
C GLY A 107 -7.84 0.58 4.62
N LEU A 108 -8.27 -0.69 4.61
CA LEU A 108 -9.68 -1.07 4.65
C LEU A 108 -10.37 -0.73 5.98
N THR A 109 -9.63 -0.38 7.02
CA THR A 109 -10.16 -0.02 8.34
C THR A 109 -10.23 1.49 8.59
N LEU A 110 -9.65 2.30 7.69
CA LEU A 110 -9.53 3.75 7.84
C LEU A 110 -10.31 4.50 6.74
N PRO A 111 -10.80 5.72 7.01
CA PRO A 111 -11.54 6.54 6.05
C PRO A 111 -10.57 7.24 5.07
N LEU A 112 -9.78 6.46 4.34
CA LEU A 112 -8.81 6.95 3.37
C LEU A 112 -9.48 7.35 2.05
N ALA A 113 -8.81 8.22 1.26
CA ALA A 113 -9.28 8.61 -0.06
C ALA A 113 -9.25 7.44 -1.06
N GLY A 114 -8.26 6.56 -0.97
CA GLY A 114 -8.11 5.40 -1.83
C GLY A 114 -6.94 4.52 -1.40
N LEU A 115 -6.91 3.30 -1.92
CA LEU A 115 -5.85 2.31 -1.67
C LEU A 115 -5.22 1.86 -2.98
N ILE A 116 -3.90 1.70 -3.00
CA ILE A 116 -3.17 1.18 -4.16
C ILE A 116 -2.29 0.00 -3.73
N CYS A 117 -2.64 -1.20 -4.17
CA CYS A 117 -1.92 -2.43 -3.88
C CYS A 117 -1.15 -2.89 -5.13
N MET A 118 0.16 -2.75 -5.12
CA MET A 118 1.06 -3.17 -6.20
C MET A 118 1.71 -4.51 -5.83
N SER A 119 1.45 -5.56 -6.61
CA SER A 119 2.02 -6.91 -6.42
C SER A 119 1.89 -7.44 -4.98
N GLY A 120 0.81 -7.06 -4.29
CA GLY A 120 0.51 -7.45 -2.92
C GLY A 120 -0.51 -8.60 -2.84
N TYR A 121 -1.01 -8.81 -1.65
CA TYR A 121 -1.99 -9.86 -1.33
C TYR A 121 -2.84 -9.46 -0.13
N LEU A 122 -3.96 -10.16 0.08
CA LEU A 122 -4.82 -9.96 1.25
C LEU A 122 -4.42 -10.93 2.36
N HIS A 123 -4.21 -10.42 3.58
CA HIS A 123 -3.91 -11.27 4.72
C HIS A 123 -5.11 -12.16 5.09
N PRO A 124 -4.86 -13.39 5.60
CA PRO A 124 -5.93 -14.20 6.18
C PRO A 124 -6.67 -13.43 7.28
N GLY A 125 -7.99 -13.35 7.18
CA GLY A 125 -8.81 -12.64 8.17
C GLY A 125 -8.82 -11.11 8.04
N ALA A 126 -8.15 -10.52 7.06
CA ALA A 126 -8.34 -9.11 6.73
C ALA A 126 -9.80 -8.85 6.30
N ALA A 127 -10.28 -7.63 6.53
CA ALA A 127 -11.66 -7.22 6.21
C ALA A 127 -12.78 -7.99 6.96
N THR A 128 -12.51 -8.50 8.15
CA THR A 128 -13.53 -9.15 9.00
C THR A 128 -14.47 -8.15 9.69
N SER A 129 -14.06 -6.90 9.84
CA SER A 129 -14.91 -5.79 10.31
C SER A 129 -15.32 -4.93 9.12
N VAL A 130 -16.61 -4.89 8.81
CA VAL A 130 -17.17 -4.11 7.69
C VAL A 130 -17.41 -2.68 8.17
N PRO A 131 -16.61 -1.67 7.76
CA PRO A 131 -16.92 -0.27 7.99
C PRO A 131 -18.20 0.14 7.22
N SER A 132 -18.74 1.30 7.52
CA SER A 132 -19.92 1.83 6.82
C SER A 132 -19.68 2.12 5.33
N SER A 133 -18.42 2.32 4.94
CA SER A 133 -17.95 2.45 3.55
C SER A 133 -16.48 2.11 3.45
N PHE A 134 -16.08 1.51 2.35
CA PHE A 134 -14.67 1.24 2.04
C PHE A 134 -14.11 2.31 1.11
N PRO A 135 -12.81 2.66 1.23
CA PRO A 135 -12.13 3.41 0.18
C PRO A 135 -12.07 2.59 -1.13
N PRO A 136 -12.10 3.23 -2.30
CA PRO A 136 -11.84 2.54 -3.56
C PRO A 136 -10.41 1.98 -3.59
N VAL A 137 -10.23 0.85 -4.26
CA VAL A 137 -8.97 0.09 -4.28
C VAL A 137 -8.51 -0.11 -5.71
N LEU A 138 -7.25 0.27 -6.00
CA LEU A 138 -6.54 -0.16 -7.19
C LEU A 138 -5.64 -1.35 -6.85
N ILE A 139 -5.74 -2.42 -7.61
CA ILE A 139 -4.82 -3.58 -7.53
C ILE A 139 -4.10 -3.72 -8.87
N THR A 140 -2.77 -3.76 -8.84
CA THR A 140 -1.93 -4.02 -10.00
C THR A 140 -1.03 -5.22 -9.75
N HIS A 141 -0.85 -6.12 -10.73
CA HIS A 141 -0.04 -7.34 -10.55
C HIS A 141 0.61 -7.83 -11.83
N GLY A 142 1.80 -8.43 -11.67
CA GLY A 142 2.52 -9.07 -12.78
C GLY A 142 2.00 -10.49 -13.03
N LYS A 143 1.68 -10.83 -14.29
CA LYS A 143 1.24 -12.20 -14.66
C LYS A 143 2.34 -13.26 -14.46
N GLN A 144 3.61 -12.83 -14.51
CA GLN A 144 4.79 -13.69 -14.35
C GLN A 144 5.46 -13.51 -12.98
N ASP A 145 4.73 -12.96 -12.01
CA ASP A 145 5.23 -12.78 -10.65
C ASP A 145 5.47 -14.12 -9.96
N THR A 146 6.73 -14.43 -9.68
CA THR A 146 7.18 -15.67 -9.03
C THR A 146 7.38 -15.51 -7.52
N VAL A 147 7.26 -14.28 -6.98
CA VAL A 147 7.40 -13.96 -5.55
C VAL A 147 6.01 -13.96 -4.89
N VAL A 148 5.09 -13.18 -5.43
CA VAL A 148 3.67 -13.20 -5.03
C VAL A 148 2.87 -13.71 -6.23
N PRO A 149 2.37 -14.95 -6.20
CA PRO A 149 1.65 -15.53 -7.33
C PRO A 149 0.43 -14.67 -7.71
N LEU A 150 0.17 -14.52 -9.02
CA LEU A 150 -0.99 -13.79 -9.56
C LEU A 150 -2.31 -14.18 -8.89
N GLN A 151 -2.45 -15.45 -8.53
CA GLN A 151 -3.64 -15.98 -7.85
C GLN A 151 -3.94 -15.27 -6.52
N ALA A 152 -2.92 -14.70 -5.85
CA ALA A 152 -3.12 -13.94 -4.62
C ALA A 152 -3.83 -12.60 -4.90
N ALA A 153 -3.49 -11.93 -6.00
CA ALA A 153 -4.15 -10.69 -6.43
C ALA A 153 -5.59 -10.95 -6.91
N ILE A 154 -5.81 -12.02 -7.68
CA ILE A 154 -7.15 -12.43 -8.12
C ILE A 154 -8.04 -12.69 -6.90
N LYS A 155 -7.55 -13.47 -5.93
CA LYS A 155 -8.28 -13.75 -4.70
C LYS A 155 -8.56 -12.49 -3.87
N ALA A 156 -7.59 -11.56 -3.79
CA ALA A 156 -7.78 -10.29 -3.12
C ALA A 156 -8.92 -9.49 -3.76
N ARG A 157 -8.88 -9.32 -5.10
CA ARG A 157 -9.95 -8.68 -5.86
C ARG A 157 -11.32 -9.30 -5.59
N GLU A 158 -11.46 -10.61 -5.81
CA GLU A 158 -12.74 -11.33 -5.64
C GLU A 158 -13.29 -11.19 -4.21
N THR A 159 -12.40 -11.25 -3.20
CA THR A 159 -12.79 -11.06 -1.80
C THR A 159 -13.30 -9.65 -1.57
N LEU A 160 -12.58 -8.62 -2.02
CA LEU A 160 -12.94 -7.22 -1.84
C LEU A 160 -14.23 -6.87 -2.56
N GLU A 161 -14.40 -7.31 -3.82
CA GLU A 161 -15.64 -7.13 -4.58
C GLU A 161 -16.84 -7.79 -3.88
N SER A 162 -16.66 -8.97 -3.28
CA SER A 162 -17.72 -9.66 -2.52
C SER A 162 -18.16 -8.90 -1.26
N LEU A 163 -17.29 -8.02 -0.73
CA LEU A 163 -17.57 -7.14 0.41
C LEU A 163 -18.15 -5.78 -0.02
N GLY A 164 -18.33 -5.56 -1.33
CA GLY A 164 -18.85 -4.31 -1.87
C GLY A 164 -17.79 -3.22 -2.05
N VAL A 165 -16.51 -3.54 -1.99
CA VAL A 165 -15.42 -2.60 -2.29
C VAL A 165 -15.38 -2.33 -3.80
N ALA A 166 -15.26 -1.06 -4.19
CA ALA A 166 -14.98 -0.69 -5.58
C ALA A 166 -13.52 -1.01 -5.91
N VAL A 167 -13.28 -1.99 -6.76
CA VAL A 167 -11.94 -2.45 -7.14
C VAL A 167 -11.67 -2.17 -8.62
N GLU A 168 -10.59 -1.40 -8.88
CA GLU A 168 -9.96 -1.31 -10.20
C GLU A 168 -8.79 -2.31 -10.25
N TYR A 169 -8.74 -3.17 -11.27
CA TYR A 169 -7.80 -4.28 -11.32
C TYR A 169 -7.07 -4.37 -12.66
N HIS A 170 -5.74 -4.41 -12.61
CA HIS A 170 -4.89 -4.49 -13.82
C HIS A 170 -3.80 -5.56 -13.69
N GLU A 171 -3.62 -6.33 -14.75
CA GLU A 171 -2.54 -7.30 -14.90
C GLU A 171 -1.57 -6.86 -15.98
N PHE A 172 -0.27 -7.03 -15.73
CA PHE A 172 0.80 -6.65 -16.64
C PHE A 172 1.67 -7.86 -17.03
N ASP A 173 2.25 -7.83 -18.23
CA ASP A 173 3.20 -8.85 -18.68
C ASP A 173 4.60 -8.58 -18.09
N MET A 174 4.72 -8.77 -16.77
CA MET A 174 5.92 -8.54 -15.97
C MET A 174 6.01 -9.50 -14.78
N GLY A 175 7.18 -9.54 -14.13
CA GLY A 175 7.42 -10.26 -12.88
C GLY A 175 7.04 -9.44 -11.64
N HIS A 176 7.82 -9.63 -10.55
CA HIS A 176 7.65 -8.91 -9.28
C HIS A 176 8.40 -7.58 -9.30
N GLU A 177 7.85 -6.62 -9.99
CA GLU A 177 8.49 -5.31 -10.25
C GLU A 177 7.45 -4.19 -10.42
N ILE A 178 7.93 -2.94 -10.40
CA ILE A 178 7.13 -1.76 -10.77
C ILE A 178 7.65 -1.25 -12.11
N ARG A 179 6.76 -1.06 -13.08
CA ARG A 179 7.08 -0.55 -14.42
C ARG A 179 6.40 0.80 -14.69
N PRO A 180 6.93 1.59 -15.65
CA PRO A 180 6.35 2.88 -16.01
C PRO A 180 4.87 2.82 -16.39
N GLU A 181 4.43 1.75 -17.05
CA GLU A 181 3.03 1.56 -17.45
C GLU A 181 2.08 1.49 -16.26
N MET A 182 2.55 0.92 -15.13
CA MET A 182 1.79 0.91 -13.88
C MET A 182 1.62 2.33 -13.33
N LEU A 183 2.67 3.15 -13.39
CA LEU A 183 2.66 4.50 -12.81
C LEU A 183 1.62 5.39 -13.50
N GLU A 184 1.36 5.19 -14.79
CA GLU A 184 0.29 5.89 -15.50
C GLU A 184 -1.10 5.48 -14.97
N ILE A 185 -1.34 4.20 -14.75
CA ILE A 185 -2.59 3.70 -14.16
C ILE A 185 -2.78 4.25 -12.73
N LEU A 186 -1.73 4.22 -11.91
CA LEU A 186 -1.76 4.79 -10.56
C LEU A 186 -2.12 6.28 -10.58
N ARG A 187 -1.49 7.05 -11.46
CA ARG A 187 -1.79 8.48 -11.62
C ARG A 187 -3.27 8.69 -11.99
N ASN A 188 -3.76 7.99 -13.00
CA ASN A 188 -5.15 8.11 -13.45
C ASN A 188 -6.13 7.75 -12.32
N PHE A 189 -5.84 6.72 -11.55
CA PHE A 189 -6.64 6.36 -10.37
C PHE A 189 -6.68 7.51 -9.36
N VAL A 190 -5.51 8.07 -9.00
CA VAL A 190 -5.41 9.19 -8.03
C VAL A 190 -6.13 10.45 -8.52
N GLU A 191 -6.05 10.76 -9.80
CA GLU A 191 -6.71 11.95 -10.40
C GLU A 191 -8.24 11.83 -10.42
N ASN A 192 -8.77 10.60 -10.39
CA ASN A 192 -10.21 10.30 -10.41
C ASN A 192 -10.84 10.17 -8.99
N LEU A 193 -10.04 10.27 -7.93
CA LEU A 193 -10.50 10.34 -6.53
C LEU A 193 -10.89 11.78 -6.17
#